data_c4d7be6ec3c2aa68c9b04fb834c1e00d
#
_entry.id   c4d7be6ec3c2aa68c9b04fb834c1e00d
#
_cell.length_a   1.000
_cell.length_b   1.000
_cell.length_c   1.000
_cell.angle_alpha   90.00
_cell.angle_beta   90.00
_cell.angle_gamma   90.00
#
_symmetry.space_group_name_H-M   'P 1'
#
loop_
_entity.id
_entity.type
_entity.pdbx_description
1 polymer ?
#
loop_
_entity_poly.entity_id
_entity_poly.type
_entity_poly.pdbx_seq_one_letter_code
_entity_poly.pdbx_strand_id
1 'polypeptide(L)'
;MKNNIYVLNQRQDETFDAAGKAMRDVFSVLADKKAKIIWSVPKHCSKYLKLLDLPYLVLFLLFCVKKSDSVFYSIPENHLKIRLLKRLQLLKKYRIICFINDLNAFRYDGQNDGDPGEVRALAAADKILAPNVNTVSMLKKNGISSDMIPVGIWDYRMNETQIAKIREISHAHKKENAVKIAFAGNLNKSEFLSAM
;
A
#
# COMPACT_ATOMS: atom_id res chain seq x y z
N MET A 1 20.69 -19.45 1.10
CA MET A 1 20.03 -19.02 -0.15
C MET A 1 19.44 -17.64 0.07
N LYS A 2 19.64 -16.70 -0.85
CA LYS A 2 19.12 -15.33 -0.73
C LYS A 2 17.63 -15.34 -1.11
N ASN A 3 16.76 -14.91 -0.20
CA ASN A 3 15.33 -14.80 -0.46
C ASN A 3 15.06 -13.54 -1.31
N ASN A 4 14.27 -13.68 -2.38
CA ASN A 4 13.86 -12.54 -3.18
C ASN A 4 12.54 -11.97 -2.64
N ILE A 5 12.38 -10.66 -2.83
CA ILE A 5 11.11 -9.97 -2.62
C ILE A 5 10.57 -9.60 -4.00
N TYR A 6 9.37 -10.01 -4.28
CA TYR A 6 8.62 -9.65 -5.49
C TYR A 6 7.50 -8.71 -5.12
N VAL A 7 7.31 -7.65 -5.86
CA VAL A 7 6.31 -6.62 -5.59
C VAL A 7 5.28 -6.63 -6.69
N LEU A 8 4.03 -6.87 -6.33
CA LEU A 8 2.91 -6.71 -7.24
C LEU A 8 2.67 -5.22 -7.43
N ASN A 9 3.06 -4.72 -8.61
CA ASN A 9 2.95 -3.30 -8.89
C ASN A 9 1.52 -2.95 -9.30
N GLN A 10 0.86 -2.16 -8.46
CA GLN A 10 -0.25 -1.34 -8.92
C GLN A 10 0.36 -0.15 -9.63
N ARG A 11 0.27 -0.09 -10.96
CA ARG A 11 0.53 1.17 -11.66
C ARG A 11 -0.51 2.18 -11.21
N GLN A 12 -0.14 2.96 -10.22
CA GLN A 12 -0.82 4.21 -9.95
C GLN A 12 -0.48 5.14 -11.11
N ASP A 13 -1.51 5.70 -11.71
CA ASP A 13 -1.34 6.89 -12.52
C ASP A 13 -0.53 7.88 -11.68
N GLU A 14 0.24 8.75 -12.31
CA GLU A 14 1.04 9.79 -11.65
C GLU A 14 0.13 10.83 -10.96
N THR A 15 -0.80 10.37 -10.15
CA THR A 15 -1.65 11.22 -9.35
C THR A 15 -0.81 11.78 -8.21
N PHE A 16 -0.78 13.09 -8.11
CA PHE A 16 -0.09 13.84 -7.04
C PHE A 16 -0.90 13.79 -5.74
N ASP A 17 -1.56 12.67 -5.45
CA ASP A 17 -2.28 12.47 -4.20
C ASP A 17 -1.39 11.87 -3.09
N ALA A 18 -1.83 12.01 -1.85
CA ALA A 18 -1.10 11.54 -0.68
C ALA A 18 -0.94 10.00 -0.69
N ALA A 19 -1.94 9.27 -1.17
CA ALA A 19 -1.90 7.80 -1.26
C ALA A 19 -0.87 7.33 -2.28
N GLY A 20 -0.80 8.00 -3.45
CA GLY A 20 0.22 7.74 -4.46
C GLY A 20 1.63 8.02 -3.95
N LYS A 21 1.82 9.09 -3.16
CA LYS A 21 3.12 9.40 -2.55
C LYS A 21 3.55 8.30 -1.59
N ALA A 22 2.69 7.87 -0.68
CA ALA A 22 2.99 6.81 0.28
C ALA A 22 3.42 5.51 -0.43
N MET A 23 2.71 5.13 -1.49
CA MET A 23 3.05 3.94 -2.27
C MET A 23 4.39 4.07 -3.00
N ARG A 24 4.69 5.23 -3.58
CA ARG A 24 6.01 5.47 -4.22
C ARG A 24 7.15 5.34 -3.20
N ASP A 25 6.96 5.84 -1.99
CA ASP A 25 7.95 5.74 -0.93
C ASP A 25 8.17 4.29 -0.49
N VAL A 26 7.09 3.50 -0.36
CA VAL A 26 7.20 2.05 -0.10
C VAL A 26 7.96 1.34 -1.21
N PHE A 27 7.62 1.59 -2.47
CA PHE A 27 8.32 0.99 -3.60
C PHE A 27 9.78 1.40 -3.66
N SER A 28 10.10 2.65 -3.33
CA SER A 28 11.48 3.12 -3.24
C SER A 28 12.28 2.36 -2.17
N VAL A 29 11.70 2.17 -0.97
CA VAL A 29 12.33 1.38 0.09
C VAL A 29 12.52 -0.09 -0.33
N LEU A 30 11.52 -0.67 -0.99
CA LEU A 30 11.63 -2.05 -1.49
C LEU A 30 12.66 -2.18 -2.62
N ALA A 31 12.77 -1.16 -3.49
CA ALA A 31 13.80 -1.12 -4.54
C ALA A 31 15.22 -1.07 -3.95
N ASP A 32 15.45 -0.30 -2.89
CA ASP A 32 16.74 -0.29 -2.16
C ASP A 32 17.09 -1.67 -1.59
N LYS A 33 16.06 -2.46 -1.23
CA LYS A 33 16.22 -3.86 -0.82
C LYS A 33 16.32 -4.83 -2.00
N LYS A 34 16.47 -4.33 -3.23
CA LYS A 34 16.57 -5.11 -4.47
C LYS A 34 15.33 -5.96 -4.73
N ALA A 35 14.16 -5.48 -4.33
CA ALA A 35 12.89 -6.12 -4.67
C ALA A 35 12.67 -6.08 -6.19
N LYS A 36 12.07 -7.15 -6.71
CA LYS A 36 11.76 -7.32 -8.13
C LYS A 36 10.29 -6.97 -8.36
N ILE A 37 10.03 -6.08 -9.31
CA ILE A 37 8.66 -5.70 -9.65
C ILE A 37 8.05 -6.75 -10.57
N ILE A 38 6.88 -7.26 -10.20
CA ILE A 38 6.04 -8.06 -11.09
C ILE A 38 5.29 -7.07 -11.98
N TRP A 39 5.51 -7.18 -13.28
CA TRP A 39 4.85 -6.30 -14.24
C TRP A 39 3.33 -6.48 -14.21
N SER A 40 2.60 -5.41 -14.40
CA SER A 40 1.14 -5.39 -14.52
C SER A 40 0.72 -4.49 -15.67
N VAL A 41 -0.34 -4.86 -16.36
CA VAL A 41 -0.85 -4.07 -17.49
C VAL A 41 -1.39 -2.73 -17.02
N PRO A 42 -1.04 -1.59 -17.66
CA PRO A 42 -1.54 -0.28 -17.30
C PRO A 42 -3.07 -0.18 -17.35
N LYS A 43 -3.67 0.65 -16.47
CA LYS A 43 -5.13 0.86 -16.42
C LYS A 43 -5.72 1.36 -17.74
N HIS A 44 -4.97 2.19 -18.48
CA HIS A 44 -5.39 2.77 -19.76
C HIS A 44 -5.22 1.86 -20.98
N CYS A 45 -4.66 0.66 -20.78
CA CYS A 45 -4.52 -0.30 -21.90
C CYS A 45 -5.86 -0.91 -22.29
N SER A 46 -5.89 -1.44 -23.53
CA SER A 46 -7.06 -2.12 -24.08
C SER A 46 -7.52 -3.29 -23.18
N LYS A 47 -8.82 -3.61 -23.24
CA LYS A 47 -9.39 -4.74 -22.49
C LYS A 47 -8.69 -6.07 -22.79
N TYR A 48 -8.24 -6.26 -24.00
CA TYR A 48 -7.53 -7.48 -24.44
C TYR A 48 -6.16 -7.64 -23.77
N LEU A 49 -5.40 -6.55 -23.63
CA LEU A 49 -4.14 -6.58 -22.89
C LEU A 49 -4.34 -6.86 -21.41
N LYS A 50 -5.42 -6.35 -20.82
CA LYS A 50 -5.78 -6.65 -19.41
C LYS A 50 -6.09 -8.14 -19.18
N LEU A 51 -6.59 -8.86 -20.19
CA LEU A 51 -6.79 -10.30 -20.10
C LEU A 51 -5.47 -11.07 -19.98
N LEU A 52 -4.36 -10.54 -20.46
CA LEU A 52 -3.03 -11.16 -20.35
C LEU A 52 -2.41 -11.00 -18.97
N ASP A 53 -2.90 -10.09 -18.13
CA ASP A 53 -2.32 -9.79 -16.81
C ASP A 53 -2.37 -11.00 -15.87
N LEU A 54 -3.49 -11.70 -15.80
CA LEU A 54 -3.63 -12.89 -14.97
C LEU A 54 -2.82 -14.09 -15.47
N PRO A 55 -2.86 -14.50 -16.74
CA PRO A 55 -1.99 -15.55 -17.27
C PRO A 55 -0.50 -15.26 -17.05
N TYR A 56 -0.07 -14.02 -17.30
CA TYR A 56 1.30 -13.58 -17.03
C TYR A 56 1.67 -13.78 -15.56
N LEU A 57 0.81 -13.31 -14.63
CA LEU A 57 1.03 -13.46 -13.20
C LEU A 57 1.15 -14.93 -12.80
N VAL A 58 0.29 -15.81 -13.34
CA VAL A 58 0.36 -17.27 -13.09
C VAL A 58 1.70 -17.82 -13.52
N LEU A 59 2.11 -17.58 -14.76
CA LEU A 59 3.38 -18.08 -15.29
C LEU A 59 4.56 -17.53 -14.50
N PHE A 60 4.55 -16.24 -14.19
CA PHE A 60 5.60 -15.62 -13.38
C PHE A 60 5.72 -16.28 -12.00
N LEU A 61 4.62 -16.46 -11.28
CA LEU A 61 4.61 -17.08 -9.96
C LEU A 61 5.05 -18.55 -10.01
N LEU A 62 4.67 -19.28 -11.05
CA LEU A 62 5.05 -20.68 -11.19
C LEU A 62 6.54 -20.86 -11.50
N PHE A 63 7.10 -20.03 -12.36
CA PHE A 63 8.46 -20.23 -12.85
C PHE A 63 9.53 -19.39 -12.13
N CYS A 64 9.19 -18.19 -11.68
CA CYS A 64 10.16 -17.25 -11.10
C CYS A 64 10.18 -17.24 -9.57
N VAL A 65 9.04 -17.50 -8.90
CA VAL A 65 8.94 -17.42 -7.44
C VAL A 65 9.24 -18.78 -6.80
N LYS A 66 10.09 -18.79 -5.78
CA LYS A 66 10.52 -19.97 -5.04
C LYS A 66 9.90 -20.03 -3.64
N LYS A 67 9.96 -21.19 -3.00
CA LYS A 67 9.41 -21.46 -1.65
C LYS A 67 9.85 -20.45 -0.57
N SER A 68 11.08 -19.95 -0.63
CA SER A 68 11.62 -19.02 0.38
C SER A 68 11.39 -17.55 0.05
N ASP A 69 10.87 -17.26 -1.15
CA ASP A 69 10.64 -15.89 -1.60
C ASP A 69 9.39 -15.28 -0.94
N SER A 70 9.27 -13.96 -1.05
CA SER A 70 8.10 -13.22 -0.58
C SER A 70 7.46 -12.45 -1.73
N VAL A 71 6.13 -12.45 -1.77
CA VAL A 71 5.34 -11.64 -2.70
C VAL A 71 4.64 -10.56 -1.88
N PHE A 72 4.91 -9.32 -2.23
CA PHE A 72 4.38 -8.13 -1.58
C PHE A 72 3.28 -7.50 -2.42
N TYR A 73 2.18 -7.13 -1.81
CA TYR A 73 1.13 -6.32 -2.41
C TYR A 73 0.60 -5.29 -1.42
N SER A 74 -0.08 -4.26 -1.92
CA SER A 74 -0.76 -3.26 -1.09
C SER A 74 -2.26 -3.28 -1.33
N ILE A 75 -3.03 -2.89 -0.32
CA ILE A 75 -4.47 -2.66 -0.45
C ILE A 75 -4.69 -1.16 -0.74
N PRO A 76 -5.60 -0.83 -1.67
CA PRO A 76 -6.50 -1.72 -2.44
C PRO A 76 -5.81 -2.43 -3.61
N GLU A 77 -6.13 -3.71 -3.84
CA GLU A 77 -5.63 -4.50 -4.97
C GLU A 77 -6.76 -5.32 -5.61
N ASN A 78 -6.56 -5.78 -6.83
CA ASN A 78 -7.51 -6.61 -7.55
C ASN A 78 -7.69 -7.98 -6.85
N HIS A 79 -8.91 -8.27 -6.40
CA HIS A 79 -9.25 -9.47 -5.64
C HIS A 79 -8.96 -10.78 -6.39
N LEU A 80 -9.03 -10.77 -7.73
CA LEU A 80 -8.69 -11.95 -8.53
C LEU A 80 -7.20 -12.25 -8.44
N LYS A 81 -6.34 -11.22 -8.50
CA LYS A 81 -4.90 -11.39 -8.31
C LYS A 81 -4.56 -11.94 -6.94
N ILE A 82 -5.17 -11.41 -5.89
CA ILE A 82 -4.95 -11.89 -4.50
C ILE A 82 -5.40 -13.34 -4.34
N ARG A 83 -6.58 -13.68 -4.87
CA ARG A 83 -7.08 -15.05 -4.84
C ARG A 83 -6.14 -16.02 -5.57
N LEU A 84 -5.58 -15.58 -6.69
CA LEU A 84 -4.60 -16.34 -7.44
C LEU A 84 -3.29 -16.51 -6.67
N LEU A 85 -2.77 -15.45 -6.06
CA LEU A 85 -1.61 -15.51 -5.18
C LEU A 85 -1.81 -16.57 -4.10
N LYS A 86 -2.96 -16.56 -3.40
CA LYS A 86 -3.24 -17.53 -2.34
C LYS A 86 -3.30 -18.97 -2.83
N ARG A 87 -3.92 -19.21 -3.98
CA ARG A 87 -3.99 -20.56 -4.58
C ARG A 87 -2.61 -21.08 -4.97
N LEU A 88 -1.80 -20.25 -5.61
CA LEU A 88 -0.45 -20.65 -6.01
C LEU A 88 0.51 -20.76 -4.83
N GLN A 89 0.27 -20.01 -3.74
CA GLN A 89 1.00 -20.19 -2.50
C GLN A 89 0.89 -21.61 -1.94
N LEU A 90 -0.28 -22.23 -2.01
CA LEU A 90 -0.48 -23.62 -1.54
C LEU A 90 0.46 -24.59 -2.26
N LEU A 91 0.75 -24.35 -3.52
CA LEU A 91 1.66 -25.17 -4.34
C LEU A 91 3.13 -24.81 -4.13
N LYS A 92 3.45 -23.53 -4.13
CA LYS A 92 4.83 -23.01 -4.16
C LYS A 92 5.39 -22.67 -2.79
N LYS A 93 4.53 -22.48 -1.77
CA LYS A 93 4.89 -22.19 -0.37
C LYS A 93 5.76 -20.93 -0.17
N TYR A 94 5.61 -19.93 -1.02
CA TYR A 94 6.19 -18.61 -0.80
C TYR A 94 5.38 -17.83 0.25
N ARG A 95 5.94 -16.73 0.76
CA ARG A 95 5.25 -15.86 1.73
C ARG A 95 4.48 -14.76 1.03
N ILE A 96 3.31 -14.41 1.55
CA ILE A 96 2.50 -13.29 1.09
C ILE A 96 2.53 -12.20 2.15
N ILE A 97 2.96 -10.99 1.77
CA ILE A 97 3.03 -9.81 2.63
C ILE A 97 2.08 -8.76 2.09
N CYS A 98 1.15 -8.32 2.93
CA CYS A 98 0.21 -7.26 2.61
C CYS A 98 0.61 -5.96 3.31
N PHE A 99 0.59 -4.85 2.58
CA PHE A 99 0.71 -3.52 3.13
C PHE A 99 -0.64 -2.79 3.05
N ILE A 100 -1.09 -2.25 4.16
CA ILE A 100 -2.31 -1.45 4.21
C ILE A 100 -1.96 0.01 3.98
N ASN A 101 -2.30 0.52 2.80
CA ASN A 101 -2.19 1.93 2.48
C ASN A 101 -3.49 2.66 2.82
N ASP A 102 -4.61 2.14 2.36
CA ASP A 102 -5.95 2.61 2.68
C ASP A 102 -6.88 1.41 2.88
N LEU A 103 -7.81 1.52 3.80
CA LEU A 103 -8.72 0.44 4.15
C LEU A 103 -10.16 0.96 4.19
N ASN A 104 -10.93 0.58 3.18
CA ASN A 104 -12.34 0.99 3.09
C ASN A 104 -13.28 0.06 3.87
N ALA A 105 -12.90 -1.21 4.01
CA ALA A 105 -13.73 -2.24 4.63
C ALA A 105 -14.22 -1.93 6.06
N PHE A 106 -13.55 -1.02 6.77
CA PHE A 106 -13.87 -0.69 8.17
C PHE A 106 -13.97 0.82 8.41
N ARG A 107 -14.20 1.61 7.36
CA ARG A 107 -14.21 3.08 7.42
C ARG A 107 -15.46 3.65 8.08
N TYR A 108 -16.57 2.93 8.02
CA TYR A 108 -17.88 3.38 8.52
C TYR A 108 -18.33 2.47 9.65
N ASP A 109 -18.52 3.06 10.83
CA ASP A 109 -18.85 2.47 12.12
C ASP A 109 -19.68 1.18 12.05
N GLY A 110 -19.00 0.05 12.00
CA GLY A 110 -19.58 -1.27 12.26
C GLY A 110 -20.65 -1.76 11.28
N GLN A 111 -21.01 -1.01 10.27
CA GLN A 111 -21.85 -1.52 9.20
C GLN A 111 -20.94 -2.27 8.22
N ASN A 112 -21.27 -3.55 8.01
CA ASN A 112 -20.55 -4.48 7.12
C ASN A 112 -20.66 -4.13 5.62
N ASP A 113 -20.76 -2.86 5.28
CA ASP A 113 -20.72 -2.37 3.90
C ASP A 113 -19.30 -2.32 3.33
N GLY A 114 -18.33 -2.75 4.16
CA GLY A 114 -16.94 -2.88 3.73
C GLY A 114 -16.80 -3.90 2.62
N ASP A 115 -16.02 -3.56 1.59
CA ASP A 115 -15.76 -4.44 0.46
C ASP A 115 -15.30 -5.84 0.96
N PRO A 116 -16.16 -6.88 0.83
CA PRO A 116 -15.81 -8.23 1.29
C PRO A 116 -14.57 -8.78 0.58
N GLY A 117 -14.13 -8.14 -0.48
CA GLY A 117 -12.90 -8.44 -1.16
C GLY A 117 -11.66 -7.97 -0.40
N GLU A 118 -11.69 -6.77 0.23
CA GLU A 118 -10.57 -6.29 1.06
C GLU A 118 -10.34 -7.21 2.27
N VAL A 119 -11.41 -7.61 2.96
CA VAL A 119 -11.31 -8.55 4.09
C VAL A 119 -10.68 -9.87 3.65
N ARG A 120 -11.12 -10.43 2.52
CA ARG A 120 -10.54 -11.64 1.95
C ARG A 120 -9.10 -11.45 1.49
N ALA A 121 -8.77 -10.28 0.98
CA ALA A 121 -7.39 -9.95 0.63
C ALA A 121 -6.49 -9.92 1.87
N LEU A 122 -6.92 -9.28 2.95
CA LEU A 122 -6.19 -9.29 4.23
C LEU A 122 -6.00 -10.70 4.77
N ALA A 123 -7.06 -11.51 4.79
CA ALA A 123 -7.00 -12.90 5.25
C ALA A 123 -6.11 -13.81 4.39
N ALA A 124 -5.80 -13.41 3.16
CA ALA A 124 -4.91 -14.16 2.29
C ALA A 124 -3.43 -13.98 2.63
N ALA A 125 -3.05 -12.90 3.32
CA ALA A 125 -1.67 -12.60 3.66
C ALA A 125 -1.17 -13.44 4.84
N ASP A 126 0.10 -13.83 4.81
CA ASP A 126 0.77 -14.45 5.96
C ASP A 126 1.20 -13.37 6.96
N LYS A 127 1.56 -12.19 6.43
CA LYS A 127 1.98 -11.03 7.22
C LYS A 127 1.32 -9.75 6.72
N ILE A 128 0.84 -8.93 7.65
CA ILE A 128 0.22 -7.64 7.35
C ILE A 128 1.04 -6.53 8.00
N LEU A 129 1.42 -5.54 7.19
CA LEU A 129 1.98 -4.28 7.66
C LEU A 129 0.84 -3.28 7.80
N ALA A 130 0.47 -3.01 9.05
CA ALA A 130 -0.67 -2.13 9.39
C ALA A 130 -0.18 -0.72 9.73
N PRO A 131 -0.96 0.34 9.45
CA PRO A 131 -0.56 1.72 9.72
C PRO A 131 -0.25 1.97 11.20
N ASN A 132 -1.03 1.38 12.11
CA ASN A 132 -0.92 1.62 13.55
C ASN A 132 -1.50 0.46 14.38
N VAL A 133 -1.31 0.53 15.69
CA VAL A 133 -1.77 -0.47 16.66
C VAL A 133 -3.30 -0.60 16.68
N ASN A 134 -4.02 0.50 16.51
CA ASN A 134 -5.49 0.48 16.50
C ASN A 134 -6.01 -0.33 15.31
N THR A 135 -5.41 -0.15 14.13
CA THR A 135 -5.72 -0.97 12.94
C THR A 135 -5.47 -2.45 13.22
N VAL A 136 -4.34 -2.80 13.85
CA VAL A 136 -4.06 -4.20 14.22
C VAL A 136 -5.15 -4.76 15.15
N SER A 137 -5.53 -3.99 16.18
CA SER A 137 -6.56 -4.40 17.13
C SER A 137 -7.92 -4.59 16.46
N MET A 138 -8.29 -3.69 15.56
CA MET A 138 -9.52 -3.76 14.79
C MET A 138 -9.54 -4.99 13.88
N LEU A 139 -8.47 -5.25 13.16
CA LEU A 139 -8.37 -6.41 12.26
C LEU A 139 -8.48 -7.73 13.03
N LYS A 140 -7.81 -7.84 14.19
CA LYS A 140 -7.92 -9.01 15.08
C LYS A 140 -9.35 -9.22 15.58
N LYS A 141 -10.02 -8.14 16.01
CA LYS A 141 -11.43 -8.17 16.44
C LYS A 141 -12.36 -8.68 15.33
N ASN A 142 -12.03 -8.40 14.08
CA ASN A 142 -12.76 -8.84 12.89
C ASN A 142 -12.28 -10.21 12.35
N GLY A 143 -11.56 -10.99 13.15
CA GLY A 143 -11.20 -12.37 12.83
C GLY A 143 -10.03 -12.56 11.86
N ILE A 144 -9.25 -11.51 11.58
CA ILE A 144 -8.03 -11.64 10.76
C ILE A 144 -6.92 -12.22 11.66
N SER A 145 -6.46 -13.42 11.35
CA SER A 145 -5.47 -14.18 12.14
C SER A 145 -4.03 -14.06 11.65
N SER A 146 -3.78 -13.33 10.57
CA SER A 146 -2.44 -13.12 10.01
C SER A 146 -1.49 -12.49 11.04
N ASP A 147 -0.18 -12.75 10.90
CA ASP A 147 0.84 -12.02 11.67
C ASP A 147 0.83 -10.54 11.29
N MET A 148 0.73 -9.63 12.28
CA MET A 148 0.55 -8.20 12.03
C MET A 148 1.63 -7.38 12.70
N ILE A 149 2.21 -6.46 11.93
CA ILE A 149 3.22 -5.52 12.41
C ILE A 149 2.67 -4.10 12.24
N PRO A 150 2.52 -3.32 13.32
CA PRO A 150 2.23 -1.89 13.19
C PRO A 150 3.50 -1.18 12.72
N VAL A 151 3.42 -0.48 11.60
CA VAL A 151 4.56 0.29 11.04
C VAL A 151 4.70 1.68 11.67
N GLY A 152 3.66 2.15 12.36
CA GLY A 152 3.65 3.47 12.99
C GLY A 152 3.43 4.61 12.00
N ILE A 153 3.70 5.82 12.48
CA ILE A 153 3.75 7.01 11.62
C ILE A 153 5.02 6.90 10.80
N TRP A 154 4.88 6.97 9.50
CA TRP A 154 6.04 7.05 8.63
C TRP A 154 6.09 8.40 7.94
N ASP A 155 7.29 8.97 7.91
CA ASP A 155 7.55 10.17 7.20
C ASP A 155 7.68 9.90 5.71
N TYR A 156 7.30 10.88 4.91
CA TYR A 156 7.56 10.85 3.48
C TYR A 156 9.07 10.87 3.24
N ARG A 157 9.51 10.01 2.33
CA ARG A 157 10.89 10.00 1.89
C ARG A 157 11.16 11.29 1.09
N MET A 158 12.09 12.08 1.56
CA MET A 158 12.52 13.31 0.93
C MET A 158 13.97 13.21 0.48
N ASN A 159 14.28 13.80 -0.66
CA ASN A 159 15.67 13.95 -1.10
C ASN A 159 16.32 15.17 -0.42
N GLU A 160 17.65 15.24 -0.48
CA GLU A 160 18.42 16.31 0.15
C GLU A 160 18.00 17.70 -0.29
N THR A 161 17.64 17.88 -1.57
CA THR A 161 17.16 19.15 -2.11
C THR A 161 15.84 19.57 -1.47
N GLN A 162 14.90 18.62 -1.29
CA GLN A 162 13.63 18.90 -0.62
C GLN A 162 13.84 19.25 0.85
N ILE A 163 14.74 18.54 1.53
CA ILE A 163 15.10 18.80 2.94
C ILE A 163 15.70 20.20 3.08
N ALA A 164 16.63 20.57 2.19
CA ALA A 164 17.26 21.89 2.20
C ALA A 164 16.22 23.00 2.01
N LYS A 165 15.31 22.85 1.04
CA LYS A 165 14.23 23.82 0.79
C LYS A 165 13.28 23.96 1.98
N ILE A 166 12.93 22.89 2.66
CA ILE A 166 12.08 22.93 3.86
C ILE A 166 12.80 23.65 5.00
N ARG A 167 14.09 23.40 5.19
CA ARG A 167 14.90 24.11 6.20
C ARG A 167 14.95 25.60 5.93
N GLU A 168 15.18 26.00 4.69
CA GLU A 168 15.20 27.41 4.27
C GLU A 168 13.85 28.10 4.58
N ILE A 169 12.73 27.48 4.19
CA ILE A 169 11.38 27.99 4.47
C ILE A 169 11.16 28.09 5.98
N SER A 170 11.52 27.06 6.75
CA SER A 170 11.37 27.04 8.20
C SER A 170 12.17 28.17 8.87
N HIS A 171 13.39 28.45 8.41
CA HIS A 171 14.19 29.56 8.93
C HIS A 171 13.61 30.92 8.60
N ALA A 172 13.05 31.12 7.40
CA ALA A 172 12.39 32.33 7.01
C ALA A 172 11.17 32.67 7.89
N HIS A 173 10.38 31.65 8.24
CA HIS A 173 9.17 31.81 9.05
C HIS A 173 9.41 31.97 10.55
N LYS A 174 10.56 31.58 11.09
CA LYS A 174 10.88 31.77 12.53
C LYS A 174 10.97 33.25 12.94
N LYS A 175 11.06 34.17 11.99
CA LYS A 175 11.14 35.63 12.25
C LYS A 175 9.77 36.31 12.41
N GLU A 176 8.68 35.62 12.18
CA GLU A 176 7.35 36.19 12.26
C GLU A 176 6.64 35.72 13.56
N ASN A 177 6.21 36.70 14.37
CA ASN A 177 5.44 36.43 15.62
C ASN A 177 3.99 36.06 15.35
N ALA A 178 3.57 35.75 14.14
CA ALA A 178 2.21 35.38 13.82
C ALA A 178 2.03 33.84 13.87
N VAL A 179 0.95 33.42 14.49
CA VAL A 179 0.51 32.01 14.44
C VAL A 179 -0.02 31.75 13.03
N LYS A 180 0.67 30.87 12.29
CA LYS A 180 0.23 30.41 10.97
C LYS A 180 -0.32 29.01 11.07
N ILE A 181 -1.57 28.85 10.66
CA ILE A 181 -2.21 27.53 10.58
C ILE A 181 -2.22 27.09 9.13
N ALA A 182 -1.55 25.98 8.82
CA ALA A 182 -1.60 25.38 7.50
C ALA A 182 -2.53 24.16 7.55
N PHE A 183 -3.48 24.13 6.63
CA PHE A 183 -4.33 22.97 6.43
C PHE A 183 -3.88 22.24 5.15
N ALA A 184 -3.52 20.97 5.32
CA ALA A 184 -3.19 20.06 4.22
C ALA A 184 -4.23 18.96 4.14
N GLY A 185 -5.20 19.09 3.23
CA GLY A 185 -6.27 18.10 3.09
C GLY A 185 -7.23 18.44 1.96
N ASN A 186 -8.24 17.58 1.79
CA ASN A 186 -9.31 17.83 0.82
C ASN A 186 -10.36 18.77 1.43
N LEU A 187 -10.44 19.99 0.92
CA LEU A 187 -11.39 21.02 1.39
C LEU A 187 -12.85 20.56 1.32
N ASN A 188 -13.20 19.70 0.36
CA ASN A 188 -14.57 19.17 0.25
C ASN A 188 -14.98 18.27 1.44
N LYS A 189 -14.02 17.82 2.26
CA LYS A 189 -14.27 17.04 3.47
C LYS A 189 -14.13 17.87 4.75
N SER A 190 -13.95 19.17 4.62
CA SER A 190 -13.54 20.07 5.71
C SER A 190 -14.52 21.24 5.84
N GLU A 191 -15.83 20.96 5.76
CA GLU A 191 -16.90 21.96 5.86
C GLU A 191 -16.80 22.79 7.15
N PHE A 192 -16.24 22.19 8.23
CA PHE A 192 -16.02 22.90 9.49
C PHE A 192 -15.05 24.08 9.37
N LEU A 193 -14.17 24.10 8.35
CA LEU A 193 -13.25 25.22 8.12
C LEU A 193 -13.94 26.43 7.48
N SER A 194 -15.10 26.24 6.87
CA SER A 194 -15.89 27.35 6.30
C SER A 194 -16.65 28.14 7.38
N ALA A 195 -16.70 27.63 8.61
CA ALA A 195 -17.33 28.27 9.76
C ALA A 195 -16.34 29.01 10.67
N MET A 196 -15.06 29.02 10.35
CA MET A 196 -13.99 29.75 11.03
C MET A 196 -13.71 31.09 10.35
#